data_f98d685f035ad33bb9adf0dfeaffb51a
#
_entry.id   f98d685f035ad33bb9adf0dfeaffb51a
#
_cell.length_a   1.000
_cell.length_b   1.000
_cell.length_c   1.000
_cell.angle_alpha   90.00
_cell.angle_beta   90.00
_cell.angle_gamma   90.00
#
_symmetry.space_group_name_H-M   'P 1'
#
loop_
_entity.id
_entity.type
_entity.pdbx_description
1 polymer ?
#
loop_
_entity_poly.entity_id
_entity_poly.type
_entity_poly.pdbx_seq_one_letter_code
_entity_poly.pdbx_strand_id
1 'polypeptide(L)'
;MRKIKEIIIHCSATKEGRNFTVADIDCWHRERGMRCIGYHFVIYRDGSIHVGRAIEEVGAHCKGHNSISIGVCYIGGLSKKGKPKDTRTRDQKAAMRSLIEQLKEEYPLATIHGHNEFANKACPCFDVKKEWGKE
;
A
#
# COMPACT_ATOMS: atom_id res chain seq x y z
N MET A 1 0.74 -15.74 -15.71
CA MET A 1 1.13 -15.13 -14.41
C MET A 1 1.90 -13.86 -14.64
N ARG A 2 1.63 -12.87 -13.81
CA ARG A 2 2.37 -11.60 -13.89
C ARG A 2 3.80 -11.77 -13.37
N LYS A 3 4.73 -11.04 -13.97
CA LYS A 3 6.09 -10.92 -13.44
C LYS A 3 6.10 -9.81 -12.39
N ILE A 4 6.30 -10.15 -11.14
CA ILE A 4 6.34 -9.18 -10.05
C ILE A 4 7.79 -8.80 -9.79
N LYS A 5 8.09 -7.53 -10.03
CA LYS A 5 9.42 -6.95 -9.85
C LYS A 5 9.47 -5.93 -8.72
N GLU A 6 8.30 -5.43 -8.29
CA GLU A 6 8.23 -4.39 -7.27
C GLU A 6 7.07 -4.62 -6.32
N ILE A 7 7.28 -4.25 -5.07
CA ILE A 7 6.23 -4.16 -4.06
C ILE A 7 6.19 -2.68 -3.68
N ILE A 8 5.05 -2.03 -3.91
CA ILE A 8 4.91 -0.59 -3.70
C ILE A 8 3.97 -0.33 -2.54
N ILE A 9 4.46 0.41 -1.54
CA ILE A 9 3.72 0.72 -0.33
C ILE A 9 3.03 2.07 -0.48
N HIS A 10 1.75 2.10 -0.11
CA HIS A 10 0.88 3.28 -0.16
C HIS A 10 0.22 3.51 1.20
N CYS A 11 -0.40 4.68 1.35
CA CYS A 11 -1.34 4.94 2.43
C CYS A 11 -2.69 5.32 1.81
N SER A 12 -3.74 5.20 2.60
CA SER A 12 -5.09 5.58 2.14
C SER A 12 -5.28 7.10 2.11
N ALA A 13 -4.32 7.88 2.64
CA ALA A 13 -4.41 9.33 2.77
C ALA A 13 -5.66 9.73 3.56
N THR A 14 -5.85 9.09 4.69
CA THR A 14 -6.96 9.35 5.62
C THR A 14 -6.41 9.80 6.97
N LYS A 15 -7.22 10.56 7.71
CA LYS A 15 -6.80 11.11 9.01
C LYS A 15 -6.59 10.01 10.05
N GLU A 16 -5.55 10.17 10.85
CA GLU A 16 -5.22 9.22 11.90
C GLU A 16 -6.38 9.03 12.88
N GLY A 17 -6.44 7.83 13.45
CA GLY A 17 -7.50 7.48 14.39
C GLY A 17 -8.82 7.05 13.76
N ARG A 18 -8.94 7.08 12.45
CA ARG A 18 -10.16 6.69 11.75
C ARG A 18 -10.02 5.34 11.09
N ASN A 19 -11.07 4.53 11.18
CA ASN A 19 -11.11 3.21 10.57
C ASN A 19 -11.84 3.28 9.23
N PHE A 20 -11.20 2.73 8.20
CA PHE A 20 -11.81 2.56 6.89
C PHE A 20 -11.55 1.12 6.43
N THR A 21 -12.34 0.65 5.48
CA THR A 21 -12.31 -0.73 5.02
C THR A 21 -11.96 -0.82 3.54
N VAL A 22 -11.71 -2.05 3.08
CA VAL A 22 -11.54 -2.31 1.64
C VAL A 22 -12.77 -1.80 0.88
N ALA A 23 -13.97 -2.00 1.43
CA ALA A 23 -15.20 -1.54 0.78
C ALA A 23 -15.23 -0.01 0.61
N ASP A 24 -14.73 0.73 1.60
CA ASP A 24 -14.65 2.19 1.50
C ASP A 24 -13.71 2.61 0.37
N ILE A 25 -12.51 2.02 0.34
CA ILE A 25 -11.52 2.34 -0.69
C ILE A 25 -12.03 1.92 -2.07
N ASP A 26 -12.66 0.77 -2.17
CA ASP A 26 -13.27 0.30 -3.41
C ASP A 26 -14.28 1.31 -3.94
N CYS A 27 -15.14 1.82 -3.06
CA CYS A 27 -16.12 2.85 -3.40
C CYS A 27 -15.43 4.11 -3.92
N TRP A 28 -14.41 4.62 -3.23
CA TRP A 28 -13.68 5.81 -3.64
C TRP A 28 -13.00 5.62 -4.99
N HIS A 29 -12.40 4.47 -5.23
CA HIS A 29 -11.74 4.19 -6.51
C HIS A 29 -12.74 4.08 -7.65
N ARG A 30 -13.90 3.45 -7.41
CA ARG A 30 -14.97 3.37 -8.41
C ARG A 30 -15.51 4.75 -8.76
N GLU A 31 -15.64 5.63 -7.78
CA GLU A 31 -16.06 7.04 -8.02
C GLU A 31 -15.05 7.77 -8.91
N ARG A 32 -13.78 7.35 -8.89
CA ARG A 32 -12.73 7.93 -9.74
C ARG A 32 -12.61 7.25 -11.10
N GLY A 33 -13.54 6.36 -11.43
CA GLY A 33 -13.59 5.70 -12.72
C GLY A 33 -12.86 4.36 -12.80
N MET A 34 -12.33 3.87 -11.68
CA MET A 34 -11.68 2.56 -11.65
C MET A 34 -12.73 1.45 -11.52
N ARG A 35 -12.42 0.25 -12.03
CA ARG A 35 -13.40 -0.86 -11.97
C ARG A 35 -13.57 -1.42 -10.56
N CYS A 36 -12.55 -1.25 -9.70
CA CYS A 36 -12.58 -1.66 -8.31
C CYS A 36 -11.36 -1.07 -7.59
N ILE A 37 -11.20 -1.39 -6.30
CA ILE A 37 -10.02 -1.00 -5.53
C ILE A 37 -8.74 -1.34 -6.29
N GLY A 38 -7.78 -0.41 -6.32
CA GLY A 38 -6.53 -0.58 -7.08
C GLY A 38 -5.41 -1.28 -6.34
N TYR A 39 -5.51 -1.45 -5.02
CA TYR A 39 -4.49 -2.12 -4.21
C TYR A 39 -4.75 -3.62 -4.12
N HIS A 40 -3.69 -4.39 -3.94
CA HIS A 40 -3.79 -5.85 -3.74
C HIS A 40 -4.01 -6.21 -2.27
N PHE A 41 -3.42 -5.42 -1.36
CA PHE A 41 -3.55 -5.63 0.08
C PHE A 41 -3.83 -4.31 0.80
N VAL A 42 -4.64 -4.38 1.85
CA VAL A 42 -4.92 -3.23 2.72
C VAL A 42 -4.69 -3.67 4.16
N ILE A 43 -3.88 -2.90 4.89
CA ILE A 43 -3.57 -3.16 6.30
C ILE A 43 -4.39 -2.20 7.16
N TYR A 44 -5.31 -2.74 7.95
CA TYR A 44 -6.17 -1.97 8.83
C TYR A 44 -5.39 -1.52 10.07
N ARG A 45 -5.95 -0.56 10.79
CA ARG A 45 -5.28 0.00 11.98
C ARG A 45 -5.00 -1.03 13.07
N ASP A 46 -5.81 -2.09 13.16
CA ASP A 46 -5.60 -3.19 14.11
C ASP A 46 -4.56 -4.20 13.65
N GLY A 47 -3.94 -3.99 12.48
CA GLY A 47 -2.96 -4.88 11.91
C GLY A 47 -3.54 -6.00 11.04
N SER A 48 -4.85 -6.09 10.91
CA SER A 48 -5.44 -7.10 10.05
C SER A 48 -5.15 -6.79 8.58
N ILE A 49 -4.88 -7.82 7.79
CA ILE A 49 -4.52 -7.71 6.38
C ILE A 49 -5.69 -8.20 5.55
N HIS A 50 -6.11 -7.37 4.60
CA HIS A 50 -7.28 -7.65 3.76
C HIS A 50 -6.88 -7.61 2.28
N VAL A 51 -7.48 -8.49 1.48
CA VAL A 51 -7.23 -8.55 0.05
C VAL A 51 -8.13 -7.56 -0.67
N GLY A 52 -7.54 -6.80 -1.59
CA GLY A 52 -8.27 -5.95 -2.54
C GLY A 52 -8.40 -6.66 -3.88
N ARG A 53 -7.59 -6.26 -4.88
CA ARG A 53 -7.53 -7.03 -6.13
C ARG A 53 -6.79 -8.33 -5.93
N ALA A 54 -7.16 -9.35 -6.68
CA ALA A 54 -6.39 -10.58 -6.72
C ALA A 54 -4.97 -10.28 -7.21
N ILE A 55 -3.98 -10.97 -6.64
CA ILE A 55 -2.57 -10.70 -6.95
C ILE A 55 -2.22 -10.95 -8.42
N GLU A 56 -2.97 -11.83 -9.09
CA GLU A 56 -2.80 -12.13 -10.51
C GLU A 56 -3.28 -10.98 -11.40
N GLU A 57 -4.07 -10.08 -10.87
CA GLU A 57 -4.61 -8.95 -11.62
C GLU A 57 -3.69 -7.74 -11.51
N VAL A 58 -3.52 -7.05 -12.63
CA VAL A 58 -2.79 -5.77 -12.65
C VAL A 58 -3.55 -4.76 -11.80
N GLY A 59 -2.88 -4.13 -10.86
CA GLY A 59 -3.48 -3.13 -9.99
C GLY A 59 -3.68 -1.78 -10.68
N ALA A 60 -4.14 -0.81 -9.92
CA ALA A 60 -4.27 0.57 -10.38
C ALA A 60 -3.88 1.48 -9.21
N HIS A 61 -2.58 1.51 -8.90
CA HIS A 61 -2.07 2.21 -7.72
C HIS A 61 -0.80 3.04 -7.99
N CYS A 62 -0.08 2.77 -9.07
CA CYS A 62 1.13 3.51 -9.39
C CYS A 62 1.34 3.51 -10.91
N LYS A 63 1.03 4.64 -11.52
CA LYS A 63 1.10 4.79 -12.98
C LYS A 63 2.48 4.41 -13.51
N GLY A 64 2.51 3.55 -14.52
CA GLY A 64 3.75 3.09 -15.16
C GLY A 64 4.36 1.86 -14.47
N HIS A 65 3.87 1.47 -13.30
CA HIS A 65 4.41 0.35 -12.52
C HIS A 65 3.37 -0.74 -12.23
N ASN A 66 2.11 -0.51 -12.57
CA ASN A 66 1.02 -1.41 -12.21
C ASN A 66 1.22 -2.85 -12.69
N SER A 67 1.72 -3.04 -13.92
CA SER A 67 1.82 -4.38 -14.51
C SER A 67 2.88 -5.26 -13.85
N ILE A 68 3.85 -4.67 -13.18
CA ILE A 68 4.99 -5.41 -12.60
C ILE A 68 5.03 -5.35 -11.07
N SER A 69 3.99 -4.84 -10.43
CA SER A 69 4.03 -4.57 -8.99
C SER A 69 2.84 -5.11 -8.23
N ILE A 70 3.03 -5.19 -6.92
CA ILE A 70 1.98 -5.46 -5.94
C ILE A 70 1.82 -4.18 -5.13
N GLY A 71 0.59 -3.70 -4.99
CA GLY A 71 0.26 -2.52 -4.19
C GLY A 71 -0.20 -2.91 -2.79
N VAL A 72 0.50 -2.39 -1.78
CA VAL A 72 0.17 -2.59 -0.36
C VAL A 72 -0.18 -1.24 0.24
N CYS A 73 -1.38 -1.10 0.78
CA CYS A 73 -1.86 0.15 1.36
C CYS A 73 -2.13 -0.02 2.85
N TYR A 74 -1.72 0.95 3.67
CA TYR A 74 -2.17 0.98 5.06
C TYR A 74 -3.18 2.11 5.27
N ILE A 75 -4.12 1.90 6.18
CA ILE A 75 -5.13 2.92 6.50
C ILE A 75 -4.48 4.00 7.35
N GLY A 76 -4.47 5.22 6.85
CA GLY A 76 -3.87 6.38 7.50
C GLY A 76 -3.10 7.26 6.54
N GLY A 77 -2.02 7.88 7.04
CA GLY A 77 -1.12 8.72 6.25
C GLY A 77 -1.31 10.21 6.45
N LEU A 78 -2.37 10.62 7.16
CA LEU A 78 -2.60 12.05 7.46
C LEU A 78 -2.76 12.26 8.96
N SER A 79 -2.21 13.38 9.46
CA SER A 79 -2.43 13.81 10.83
C SER A 79 -3.90 14.20 11.03
N LYS A 80 -4.28 14.48 12.27
CA LYS A 80 -5.64 14.97 12.59
C LYS A 80 -5.98 16.25 11.84
N LYS A 81 -4.96 17.04 11.49
CA LYS A 81 -5.13 18.29 10.73
C LYS A 81 -5.05 18.07 9.20
N GLY A 82 -4.93 16.82 8.75
CA GLY A 82 -4.91 16.51 7.32
C GLY A 82 -3.56 16.67 6.66
N LYS A 83 -2.47 16.73 7.41
CA LYS A 83 -1.12 16.85 6.85
C LYS A 83 -0.44 15.48 6.76
N PRO A 84 0.42 15.26 5.75
CA PRO A 84 1.15 14.00 5.62
C PRO A 84 1.90 13.65 6.91
N LYS A 85 1.73 12.41 7.34
CA LYS A 85 2.35 11.92 8.57
C LYS A 85 2.39 10.39 8.53
N ASP A 86 3.46 9.79 9.04
CA ASP A 86 3.50 8.34 9.25
C ASP A 86 2.61 8.02 10.46
N THR A 87 1.38 7.61 10.17
CA THR A 87 0.38 7.30 11.20
C THR A 87 0.26 5.81 11.47
N ARG A 88 1.18 5.00 10.96
CA ARG A 88 1.10 3.54 11.15
C ARG A 88 1.08 3.21 12.63
N THR A 89 0.09 2.41 13.04
CA THR A 89 0.04 1.88 14.40
C THR A 89 1.14 0.83 14.58
N ARG A 90 1.43 0.47 15.82
CA ARG A 90 2.36 -0.61 16.13
C ARG A 90 1.95 -1.90 15.41
N ASP A 91 0.65 -2.22 15.43
CA ASP A 91 0.11 -3.42 14.81
C ASP A 91 0.25 -3.36 13.27
N GLN A 92 0.05 -2.18 12.68
CA GLN A 92 0.25 -2.00 11.25
C GLN A 92 1.71 -2.21 10.83
N LYS A 93 2.64 -1.70 11.62
CA LYS A 93 4.07 -1.87 11.32
C LYS A 93 4.46 -3.35 11.37
N ALA A 94 3.99 -4.08 12.37
CA ALA A 94 4.26 -5.51 12.50
C ALA A 94 3.62 -6.30 11.34
N ALA A 95 2.37 -6.01 11.01
CA ALA A 95 1.66 -6.67 9.91
C ALA A 95 2.32 -6.39 8.56
N MET A 96 2.73 -5.15 8.33
CA MET A 96 3.40 -4.75 7.10
C MET A 96 4.72 -5.51 6.92
N ARG A 97 5.51 -5.59 7.98
CA ARG A 97 6.77 -6.33 7.95
C ARG A 97 6.55 -7.81 7.62
N SER A 98 5.57 -8.43 8.29
CA SER A 98 5.22 -9.82 8.04
C SER A 98 4.76 -10.06 6.61
N LEU A 99 3.89 -9.19 6.09
CA LEU A 99 3.40 -9.28 4.71
C LEU A 99 4.54 -9.14 3.70
N ILE A 100 5.40 -8.15 3.89
CA ILE A 100 6.54 -7.94 2.99
C ILE A 100 7.48 -9.14 3.00
N GLU A 101 7.73 -9.73 4.17
CA GLU A 101 8.57 -10.92 4.27
C GLU A 101 7.96 -12.09 3.48
N GLN A 102 6.65 -12.31 3.59
CA GLN A 102 5.96 -13.35 2.83
C GLN A 102 6.02 -13.09 1.32
N LEU A 103 5.80 -11.85 0.91
CA LEU A 103 5.85 -11.49 -0.51
C LEU A 103 7.27 -11.65 -1.07
N LYS A 104 8.29 -11.34 -0.27
CA LYS A 104 9.69 -11.54 -0.70
C LYS A 104 10.05 -13.01 -0.83
N GLU A 105 9.44 -13.88 -0.06
CA GLU A 105 9.64 -15.32 -0.23
C GLU A 105 9.05 -15.80 -1.57
N GLU A 106 7.88 -15.30 -1.93
CA GLU A 106 7.23 -15.67 -3.20
C GLU A 106 7.88 -14.97 -4.40
N TYR A 107 8.34 -13.75 -4.22
CA TYR A 107 8.91 -12.92 -5.28
C TYR A 107 10.28 -12.40 -4.84
N PRO A 108 11.30 -13.28 -4.76
CA PRO A 108 12.60 -12.91 -4.19
C PRO A 108 13.35 -11.82 -4.94
N LEU A 109 13.02 -11.61 -6.21
CA LEU A 109 13.67 -10.56 -7.01
C LEU A 109 12.95 -9.22 -6.92
N ALA A 110 11.78 -9.17 -6.26
CA ALA A 110 11.03 -7.92 -6.13
C ALA A 110 11.76 -6.97 -5.18
N THR A 111 11.80 -5.69 -5.55
CA THR A 111 12.34 -4.62 -4.71
C THR A 111 11.18 -3.89 -4.04
N ILE A 112 11.45 -3.28 -2.89
CA ILE A 112 10.42 -2.65 -2.07
C ILE A 112 10.52 -1.14 -2.19
N HIS A 113 9.39 -0.49 -2.49
CA HIS A 113 9.35 0.94 -2.77
C HIS A 113 8.18 1.61 -2.09
N GLY A 114 8.31 2.93 -1.88
CA GLY A 114 7.19 3.79 -1.55
C GLY A 114 6.67 4.44 -2.82
N HIS A 115 5.40 4.78 -2.85
CA HIS A 115 4.80 5.48 -3.99
C HIS A 115 5.52 6.80 -4.28
N ASN A 116 6.04 7.46 -3.23
CA ASN A 116 6.77 8.72 -3.36
C ASN A 116 8.10 8.61 -4.13
N GLU A 117 8.57 7.40 -4.42
CA GLU A 117 9.74 7.21 -5.26
C GLU A 117 9.41 7.36 -6.75
N PHE A 118 8.14 7.16 -7.12
CA PHE A 118 7.70 7.13 -8.51
C PHE A 118 6.73 8.24 -8.89
N ALA A 119 6.30 9.03 -7.93
CA ALA A 119 5.36 10.11 -8.14
C ALA A 119 5.64 11.25 -7.17
N ASN A 120 5.27 12.47 -7.55
CA ASN A 120 5.43 13.64 -6.68
C ASN A 120 4.29 13.68 -5.65
N LYS A 121 4.33 12.76 -4.70
CA LYS A 121 3.34 12.58 -3.64
C LYS A 121 4.01 12.24 -2.33
N ALA A 122 3.36 12.56 -1.22
CA ALA A 122 3.89 12.19 0.10
C ALA A 122 3.66 10.71 0.42
N CYS A 123 2.63 10.10 -0.15
CA CYS A 123 2.27 8.68 0.04
C CYS A 123 3.50 7.77 -0.14
N PRO A 124 3.82 6.87 0.77
CA PRO A 124 3.04 6.44 1.95
C PRO A 124 3.33 7.23 3.24
N CYS A 125 3.92 8.40 3.14
CA CYS A 125 4.19 9.33 4.24
C CYS A 125 5.26 8.85 5.23
N PHE A 126 6.11 7.96 4.77
CA PHE A 126 7.34 7.58 5.46
C PHE A 126 8.38 7.12 4.42
N ASP A 127 9.63 7.02 4.84
CA ASP A 127 10.73 6.65 3.96
C ASP A 127 10.87 5.12 3.90
N VAL A 128 10.32 4.52 2.87
CA VAL A 128 10.35 3.05 2.68
C VAL A 128 11.79 2.56 2.52
N LYS A 129 12.62 3.27 1.78
CA LYS A 129 14.02 2.87 1.56
C LYS A 129 14.81 2.83 2.85
N LYS A 130 14.47 3.66 3.82
CA LYS A 130 15.12 3.64 5.12
C LYS A 130 14.82 2.35 5.89
N GLU A 131 13.61 1.80 5.74
CA GLU A 131 13.23 0.55 6.40
C GLU A 131 13.68 -0.70 5.63
N TRP A 132 13.63 -0.68 4.30
CA TRP A 132 13.91 -1.84 3.46
C TRP A 132 15.01 -1.61 2.42
N GLY A 133 15.70 -0.48 2.44
CA GLY A 133 16.64 -0.11 1.38
C GLY A 133 17.90 -0.94 1.29
N LYS A 134 18.14 -1.82 2.24
CA LYS A 134 19.31 -2.71 2.23
C LYS A 134 18.99 -4.10 1.66
N GLU A 135 17.83 -4.25 1.16
CA GLU A 135 17.34 -5.49 0.59
C GLU A 135 17.97 -5.79 -0.79
#